data_2d6ae61ea42fe692031314df2b25199d
#
_entry.id   2d6ae61ea42fe692031314df2b25199d
#
_cell.length_a   1.000
_cell.length_b   1.000
_cell.length_c   1.000
_cell.angle_alpha   90.00
_cell.angle_beta   90.00
_cell.angle_gamma   90.00
#
_symmetry.space_group_name_H-M   'P 1'
#
loop_
_entity.id
_entity.type
_entity.pdbx_description
1 polymer ?
#
loop_
_entity_poly.entity_id
_entity_poly.type
_entity_poly.pdbx_seq_one_letter_code
_entity_poly.pdbx_strand_id
1 'polypeptide(L)'
;YDIARRNNIEIIDATCPVVLRLQKKIKQEYVQEDNRDKQIVIYGKNGHAEVLGLVGQTTGKAIVIEKQEEARKLDFSKDIRLYSQTTKSLDGFQNIVKYIEGHISPKVTFESYDTICRQVANRIPNIRKFAASHDLIFFVSGKKSSNGKMLFSECKKVNANSHLIDSAEEI
;
A
#
# COMPACT_ATOMS: atom_id res chain seq x y z
N TYR A 1 -5.54 15.85 -13.77
CA TYR A 1 -4.71 16.53 -14.81
C TYR A 1 -5.56 17.19 -15.88
N ASP A 2 -6.59 16.51 -16.46
CA ASP A 2 -7.37 17.07 -17.56
C ASP A 2 -8.18 18.31 -17.16
N ILE A 3 -8.73 18.36 -15.97
CA ILE A 3 -9.43 19.55 -15.43
C ILE A 3 -8.46 20.74 -15.33
N ALA A 4 -7.27 20.51 -14.81
CA ALA A 4 -6.26 21.56 -14.69
C ALA A 4 -5.84 22.08 -16.05
N ARG A 5 -5.58 21.17 -17.00
CA ARG A 5 -5.22 21.57 -18.39
C ARG A 5 -6.32 22.41 -19.06
N ARG A 6 -7.60 22.02 -18.89
CA ARG A 6 -8.73 22.77 -19.46
C ARG A 6 -8.93 24.16 -18.84
N ASN A 7 -8.45 24.34 -17.61
CA ASN A 7 -8.58 25.61 -16.88
C ASN A 7 -7.26 26.39 -16.76
N ASN A 8 -6.22 26.02 -17.54
CA ASN A 8 -4.90 26.65 -17.48
C ASN A 8 -4.30 26.69 -16.06
N ILE A 9 -4.54 25.65 -15.26
CA ILE A 9 -3.99 25.50 -13.91
C ILE A 9 -2.70 24.72 -14.00
N GLU A 10 -1.60 25.29 -13.51
CA GLU A 10 -0.34 24.59 -13.34
C GLU A 10 -0.42 23.61 -12.17
N ILE A 11 0.00 22.36 -12.39
CA ILE A 11 0.06 21.34 -11.35
C ILE A 11 1.51 21.06 -10.99
N ILE A 12 1.86 21.28 -9.72
CA ILE A 12 3.10 20.78 -9.12
C ILE A 12 2.78 19.43 -8.47
N ASP A 13 3.10 18.34 -9.15
CA ASP A 13 2.81 16.98 -8.66
C ASP A 13 3.95 16.46 -7.78
N ALA A 14 3.74 16.48 -6.46
CA ALA A 14 4.66 15.95 -5.46
C ALA A 14 4.40 14.47 -5.13
N THR A 15 3.61 13.75 -5.92
CA THR A 15 3.34 12.33 -5.70
C THR A 15 4.63 11.51 -5.85
N CYS A 16 4.87 10.60 -4.91
CA CYS A 16 6.03 9.72 -4.96
C CYS A 16 6.12 8.98 -6.30
N PRO A 17 7.29 8.98 -6.99
CA PRO A 17 7.45 8.31 -8.28
C PRO A 17 7.11 6.82 -8.28
N VAL A 18 7.22 6.14 -7.12
CA VAL A 18 6.81 4.73 -6.97
C VAL A 18 5.30 4.60 -7.14
N VAL A 19 4.53 5.50 -6.51
CA VAL A 19 3.06 5.53 -6.62
C VAL A 19 2.62 5.87 -8.04
N LEU A 20 3.28 6.85 -8.70
CA LEU A 20 2.97 7.21 -10.08
C LEU A 20 3.21 6.04 -11.05
N ARG A 21 4.31 5.31 -10.88
CA ARG A 21 4.58 4.11 -11.68
C ARG A 21 3.53 3.02 -11.47
N LEU A 22 3.10 2.83 -10.24
CA LEU A 22 2.04 1.87 -9.90
C LEU A 22 0.70 2.25 -10.54
N GLN A 23 0.31 3.53 -10.45
CA GLN A 23 -0.89 4.05 -11.11
C GLN A 23 -0.84 3.81 -12.62
N LYS A 24 0.30 4.13 -13.26
CA LYS A 24 0.50 3.91 -14.70
C LYS A 24 0.37 2.43 -15.07
N LYS A 25 0.97 1.53 -14.28
CA LYS A 25 0.89 0.08 -14.51
C LYS A 25 -0.55 -0.40 -14.44
N ILE A 26 -1.29 -0.05 -13.37
CA ILE A 26 -2.70 -0.45 -13.21
C ILE A 26 -3.55 0.10 -14.35
N LYS A 27 -3.34 1.35 -14.78
CA LYS A 27 -4.05 1.93 -15.91
C LYS A 27 -3.78 1.18 -17.21
N GLN A 28 -2.52 0.83 -17.49
CA GLN A 28 -2.15 0.05 -18.67
C GLN A 28 -2.83 -1.33 -18.69
N GLU A 29 -2.81 -2.04 -17.57
CA GLU A 29 -3.48 -3.33 -17.40
C GLU A 29 -5.00 -3.23 -17.61
N TYR A 30 -5.60 -2.14 -17.13
CA TYR A 30 -7.03 -1.92 -17.23
C TYR A 30 -7.50 -1.57 -18.66
N VAL A 31 -6.66 -0.87 -19.45
CA VAL A 31 -7.02 -0.39 -20.80
C VAL A 31 -6.77 -1.46 -21.88
N GLN A 32 -6.00 -2.52 -21.61
CA GLN A 32 -5.77 -3.59 -22.57
C GLN A 32 -7.10 -4.28 -22.93
N GLU A 33 -7.38 -4.42 -24.23
CA GLU A 33 -8.69 -4.85 -24.76
C GLU A 33 -9.18 -6.24 -24.29
N ASP A 34 -8.25 -7.13 -23.93
CA ASP A 34 -8.53 -8.47 -23.40
C ASP A 34 -8.99 -8.49 -21.92
N ASN A 35 -9.17 -7.34 -21.31
CA ASN A 35 -9.38 -7.24 -19.87
C ASN A 35 -10.84 -7.28 -19.40
N ARG A 36 -11.81 -7.59 -20.26
CA ARG A 36 -13.25 -7.52 -19.90
C ARG A 36 -13.64 -8.44 -18.74
N ASP A 37 -12.91 -9.53 -18.53
CA ASP A 37 -13.19 -10.51 -17.47
C ASP A 37 -12.13 -10.56 -16.34
N LYS A 38 -11.20 -9.64 -16.32
CA LYS A 38 -10.15 -9.59 -15.27
C LYS A 38 -10.60 -8.75 -14.09
N GLN A 39 -10.31 -9.23 -12.90
CA GLN A 39 -10.46 -8.48 -11.65
C GLN A 39 -9.14 -7.82 -11.28
N ILE A 40 -9.11 -6.50 -11.21
CA ILE A 40 -8.00 -5.77 -10.59
C ILE A 40 -8.29 -5.64 -9.11
N VAL A 41 -7.41 -6.20 -8.29
CA VAL A 41 -7.53 -6.24 -6.83
C VAL A 41 -6.42 -5.42 -6.21
N ILE A 42 -6.76 -4.58 -5.24
CA ILE A 42 -5.83 -3.73 -4.52
C ILE A 42 -5.86 -4.08 -3.02
N TYR A 43 -4.77 -4.66 -2.53
CA TYR A 43 -4.56 -4.81 -1.09
C TYR A 43 -4.18 -3.46 -0.50
N GLY A 44 -5.12 -2.80 0.18
CA GLY A 44 -4.92 -1.44 0.66
C GLY A 44 -5.96 -1.03 1.69
N LYS A 45 -5.76 0.12 2.32
CA LYS A 45 -6.72 0.71 3.27
C LYS A 45 -7.79 1.48 2.49
N ASN A 46 -9.04 1.12 2.68
CA ASN A 46 -10.16 1.80 2.05
C ASN A 46 -10.19 3.29 2.42
N GLY A 47 -10.46 4.17 1.46
CA GLY A 47 -10.47 5.61 1.67
C GLY A 47 -9.08 6.27 1.81
N HIS A 48 -7.97 5.52 1.81
CA HIS A 48 -6.63 6.10 1.78
C HIS A 48 -6.35 6.77 0.43
N ALA A 49 -5.75 7.97 0.43
CA ALA A 49 -5.53 8.77 -0.78
C ALA A 49 -4.80 8.00 -1.90
N GLU A 50 -3.75 7.22 -1.57
CA GLU A 50 -3.06 6.37 -2.52
C GLU A 50 -4.02 5.35 -3.15
N VAL A 51 -4.82 4.64 -2.33
CA VAL A 51 -5.76 3.60 -2.80
C VAL A 51 -6.84 4.21 -3.69
N LEU A 52 -7.38 5.38 -3.32
CA LEU A 52 -8.32 6.12 -4.17
C LEU A 52 -7.71 6.46 -5.53
N GLY A 53 -6.44 6.88 -5.55
CA GLY A 53 -5.68 7.13 -6.78
C GLY A 53 -5.50 5.89 -7.64
N LEU A 54 -5.26 4.71 -7.04
CA LEU A 54 -5.14 3.43 -7.73
C LEU A 54 -6.49 2.97 -8.29
N VAL A 55 -7.55 3.02 -7.50
CA VAL A 55 -8.92 2.68 -7.92
C VAL A 55 -9.38 3.58 -9.07
N GLY A 56 -9.02 4.87 -9.04
CA GLY A 56 -9.29 5.82 -10.11
C GLY A 56 -8.71 5.41 -11.47
N GLN A 57 -7.60 4.66 -11.50
CA GLN A 57 -7.01 4.17 -12.75
C GLN A 57 -7.88 3.10 -13.45
N THR A 58 -8.82 2.51 -12.75
CA THR A 58 -9.76 1.49 -13.25
C THR A 58 -11.19 2.01 -13.38
N THR A 59 -11.38 3.31 -13.48
CA THR A 59 -12.71 3.95 -13.49
C THR A 59 -13.61 3.51 -12.31
N GLY A 60 -12.98 3.24 -11.15
CA GLY A 60 -13.68 2.81 -9.94
C GLY A 60 -13.99 1.32 -9.84
N LYS A 61 -13.53 0.48 -10.80
CA LYS A 61 -13.88 -0.95 -10.86
C LYS A 61 -12.93 -1.88 -10.08
N ALA A 62 -11.78 -1.38 -9.64
CA ALA A 62 -10.87 -2.19 -8.82
C ALA A 62 -11.51 -2.57 -7.49
N ILE A 63 -11.28 -3.81 -7.06
CA ILE A 63 -11.77 -4.35 -5.79
C ILE A 63 -10.71 -4.09 -4.72
N VAL A 64 -11.06 -3.35 -3.68
CA VAL A 64 -10.17 -3.10 -2.55
C VAL A 64 -10.41 -4.15 -1.47
N ILE A 65 -9.31 -4.73 -0.95
CA ILE A 65 -9.31 -5.65 0.18
C ILE A 65 -8.30 -5.15 1.22
N GLU A 66 -8.71 -5.08 2.48
CA GLU A 66 -7.86 -4.62 3.59
C GLU A 66 -7.24 -5.77 4.37
N LYS A 67 -7.92 -6.91 4.38
CA LYS A 67 -7.57 -8.12 5.13
C LYS A 67 -7.81 -9.36 4.28
N GLN A 68 -7.15 -10.46 4.62
CA GLN A 68 -7.28 -11.74 3.92
C GLN A 68 -8.73 -12.23 3.83
N GLU A 69 -9.52 -12.08 4.90
CA GLU A 69 -10.91 -12.55 4.97
C GLU A 69 -11.81 -11.90 3.91
N GLU A 70 -11.43 -10.70 3.47
CA GLU A 70 -12.17 -9.99 2.43
C GLU A 70 -11.91 -10.54 1.01
N ALA A 71 -10.86 -11.37 0.83
CA ALA A 71 -10.57 -11.99 -0.45
C ALA A 71 -11.69 -12.98 -0.89
N ARG A 72 -12.54 -13.46 0.05
CA ARG A 72 -13.71 -14.28 -0.26
C ARG A 72 -14.75 -13.61 -1.17
N LYS A 73 -14.70 -12.28 -1.31
CA LYS A 73 -15.59 -11.52 -2.20
C LYS A 73 -15.15 -11.54 -3.67
N LEU A 74 -13.96 -12.09 -3.95
CA LEU A 74 -13.43 -12.20 -5.31
C LEU A 74 -14.13 -13.34 -6.07
N ASP A 75 -14.25 -13.19 -7.37
CA ASP A 75 -14.71 -14.24 -8.28
C ASP A 75 -13.53 -15.07 -8.76
N PHE A 76 -13.33 -16.25 -8.18
CA PHE A 76 -12.22 -17.14 -8.50
C PHE A 76 -12.36 -17.87 -9.83
N SER A 77 -13.43 -17.63 -10.58
CA SER A 77 -13.62 -18.12 -11.95
C SER A 77 -13.08 -17.15 -13.01
N LYS A 78 -12.57 -15.98 -12.59
CA LYS A 78 -12.02 -14.91 -13.43
C LYS A 78 -10.55 -14.69 -13.18
N ASP A 79 -9.86 -14.16 -14.18
CA ASP A 79 -8.47 -13.71 -14.04
C ASP A 79 -8.35 -12.66 -12.93
N ILE A 80 -7.31 -12.78 -12.10
CA ILE A 80 -7.05 -11.85 -10.99
C ILE A 80 -5.67 -11.22 -11.15
N ARG A 81 -5.61 -9.90 -11.03
CA ARG A 81 -4.37 -9.11 -10.94
C ARG A 81 -4.34 -8.41 -9.59
N LEU A 82 -3.50 -8.89 -8.68
CA LEU A 82 -3.36 -8.37 -7.32
C LEU A 82 -2.21 -7.38 -7.22
N TYR A 83 -2.51 -6.19 -6.74
CA TYR A 83 -1.55 -5.13 -6.39
C TYR A 83 -1.62 -4.80 -4.91
N SER A 84 -0.58 -4.18 -4.37
CA SER A 84 -0.57 -3.68 -2.99
C SER A 84 -0.40 -2.18 -2.94
N GLN A 85 -1.08 -1.54 -2.01
CA GLN A 85 -0.72 -0.20 -1.53
C GLN A 85 0.73 -0.23 -1.04
N THR A 86 1.52 0.79 -1.38
CA THR A 86 2.96 0.81 -1.15
C THR A 86 3.39 0.72 0.32
N THR A 87 2.47 0.98 1.26
CA THR A 87 2.72 1.03 2.70
C THR A 87 2.09 -0.12 3.50
N LYS A 88 1.55 -1.14 2.82
CA LYS A 88 1.01 -2.34 3.49
C LYS A 88 2.11 -3.30 3.93
N SER A 89 1.77 -4.27 4.77
CA SER A 89 2.72 -5.29 5.23
C SER A 89 2.95 -6.37 4.19
N LEU A 90 4.19 -6.84 4.09
CA LEU A 90 4.57 -7.93 3.19
C LEU A 90 3.89 -9.24 3.58
N ASP A 91 3.83 -9.56 4.89
CA ASP A 91 3.19 -10.77 5.39
C ASP A 91 1.69 -10.80 5.05
N GLY A 92 1.00 -9.65 5.22
CA GLY A 92 -0.42 -9.53 4.84
C GLY A 92 -0.64 -9.75 3.35
N PHE A 93 0.26 -9.23 2.49
CA PHE A 93 0.21 -9.46 1.06
C PHE A 93 0.41 -10.95 0.72
N GLN A 94 1.42 -11.59 1.29
CA GLN A 94 1.71 -13.02 1.07
C GLN A 94 0.57 -13.93 1.54
N ASN A 95 -0.10 -13.60 2.64
CA ASN A 95 -1.26 -14.34 3.11
C ASN A 95 -2.43 -14.26 2.12
N ILE A 96 -2.67 -13.09 1.52
CA ILE A 96 -3.68 -12.91 0.49
C ILE A 96 -3.31 -13.69 -0.78
N VAL A 97 -2.04 -13.64 -1.22
CA VAL A 97 -1.56 -14.42 -2.36
C VAL A 97 -1.85 -15.89 -2.17
N LYS A 98 -1.42 -16.48 -1.05
CA LYS A 98 -1.67 -17.90 -0.73
C LYS A 98 -3.16 -18.26 -0.68
N TYR A 99 -3.98 -17.35 -0.15
CA TYR A 99 -5.42 -17.55 -0.11
C TYR A 99 -6.01 -17.62 -1.52
N ILE A 100 -5.64 -16.69 -2.41
CA ILE A 100 -6.13 -16.67 -3.79
C ILE A 100 -5.63 -17.91 -4.55
N GLU A 101 -4.35 -18.26 -4.44
CA GLU A 101 -3.76 -19.46 -5.06
C GLU A 101 -4.49 -20.75 -4.67
N GLY A 102 -4.95 -20.85 -3.42
CA GLY A 102 -5.69 -22.01 -2.91
C GLY A 102 -7.15 -22.09 -3.37
N HIS A 103 -7.71 -21.03 -3.97
CA HIS A 103 -9.12 -20.96 -4.33
C HIS A 103 -9.39 -20.70 -5.82
N ILE A 104 -8.36 -20.21 -6.55
CA ILE A 104 -8.54 -19.84 -7.96
C ILE A 104 -8.77 -21.06 -8.84
N SER A 105 -9.66 -20.92 -9.84
CA SER A 105 -9.92 -21.95 -10.84
C SER A 105 -8.65 -22.25 -11.67
N PRO A 106 -8.33 -23.53 -11.97
CA PRO A 106 -7.20 -23.88 -12.84
C PRO A 106 -7.30 -23.34 -14.27
N LYS A 107 -8.49 -22.85 -14.67
CA LYS A 107 -8.77 -22.35 -16.03
C LYS A 107 -8.46 -20.87 -16.21
N VAL A 108 -8.14 -20.14 -15.15
CA VAL A 108 -7.90 -18.70 -15.16
C VAL A 108 -6.53 -18.36 -14.60
N THR A 109 -6.08 -17.14 -14.87
CA THR A 109 -4.74 -16.69 -14.50
C THR A 109 -4.78 -15.85 -13.22
N PHE A 110 -3.88 -16.14 -12.29
CA PHE A 110 -3.59 -15.27 -11.16
C PHE A 110 -2.18 -14.70 -11.26
N GLU A 111 -2.09 -13.39 -11.20
CA GLU A 111 -0.81 -12.68 -11.10
C GLU A 111 -0.82 -11.75 -9.91
N SER A 112 0.23 -11.85 -9.10
CA SER A 112 0.44 -10.97 -7.95
C SER A 112 1.66 -10.08 -8.16
N TYR A 113 1.49 -8.80 -7.87
CA TYR A 113 2.53 -7.80 -8.00
C TYR A 113 2.82 -7.19 -6.62
N ASP A 114 3.94 -7.59 -6.04
CA ASP A 114 4.43 -6.98 -4.80
C ASP A 114 4.91 -5.55 -5.09
N THR A 115 3.98 -4.62 -4.91
CA THR A 115 4.19 -3.18 -5.10
C THR A 115 4.45 -2.43 -3.79
N ILE A 116 4.72 -3.17 -2.70
CA ILE A 116 5.11 -2.59 -1.40
C ILE A 116 6.45 -1.88 -1.55
N CYS A 117 6.51 -0.63 -1.09
CA CYS A 117 7.72 0.17 -1.16
C CYS A 117 8.81 -0.44 -0.25
N ARG A 118 9.96 -0.83 -0.84
CA ARG A 118 11.09 -1.40 -0.08
C ARG A 118 11.66 -0.42 0.95
N GLN A 119 11.60 0.87 0.71
CA GLN A 119 11.97 1.90 1.69
C GLN A 119 11.09 1.82 2.95
N VAL A 120 9.80 1.50 2.78
CA VAL A 120 8.87 1.31 3.91
C VAL A 120 9.08 -0.06 4.55
N ALA A 121 9.15 -1.13 3.77
CA ALA A 121 9.33 -2.49 4.29
C ALA A 121 10.63 -2.64 5.10
N ASN A 122 11.73 -2.04 4.64
CA ASN A 122 13.02 -2.13 5.31
C ASN A 122 13.12 -1.22 6.55
N ARG A 123 12.24 -0.24 6.73
CA ARG A 123 12.26 0.64 7.90
C ARG A 123 12.04 -0.11 9.21
N ILE A 124 11.15 -1.10 9.21
CA ILE A 124 10.83 -1.87 10.43
C ILE A 124 12.07 -2.63 10.95
N PRO A 125 12.75 -3.48 10.16
CA PRO A 125 13.97 -4.14 10.60
C PRO A 125 15.04 -3.15 11.05
N ASN A 126 15.23 -2.06 10.31
CA ASN A 126 16.25 -1.07 10.62
C ASN A 126 15.97 -0.35 11.93
N ILE A 127 14.72 0.06 12.19
CA ILE A 127 14.37 0.75 13.42
C ILE A 127 14.44 -0.17 14.63
N ARG A 128 14.08 -1.44 14.49
CA ARG A 128 14.24 -2.44 15.55
C ARG A 128 15.72 -2.62 15.90
N LYS A 129 16.59 -2.76 14.90
CA LYS A 129 18.05 -2.86 15.12
C LYS A 129 18.60 -1.61 15.79
N PHE A 130 18.20 -0.43 15.33
CA PHE A 130 18.56 0.85 15.95
C PHE A 130 18.07 0.92 17.40
N ALA A 131 16.81 0.60 17.65
CA ALA A 131 16.23 0.64 18.99
C ALA A 131 16.93 -0.30 19.99
N ALA A 132 17.39 -1.48 19.53
CA ALA A 132 18.11 -2.43 20.36
C ALA A 132 19.52 -1.96 20.75
N SER A 133 20.11 -1.00 20.05
CA SER A 133 21.49 -0.54 20.26
C SER A 133 21.61 0.78 21.02
N HIS A 134 20.51 1.33 21.55
CA HIS A 134 20.50 2.62 22.26
C HIS A 134 19.70 2.53 23.56
N ASP A 135 20.12 3.26 24.59
CA ASP A 135 19.50 3.24 25.91
C ASP A 135 18.22 4.10 25.97
N LEU A 136 18.19 5.18 25.21
CA LEU A 136 17.08 6.13 25.15
C LEU A 136 16.85 6.56 23.69
N ILE A 137 15.58 6.63 23.28
CA ILE A 137 15.22 7.04 21.92
C ILE A 137 14.15 8.12 21.95
N PHE A 138 14.41 9.23 21.30
CA PHE A 138 13.41 10.20 20.91
C PHE A 138 13.01 9.99 19.45
N PHE A 139 11.79 9.55 19.25
CA PHE A 139 11.24 9.32 17.92
C PHE A 139 10.43 10.54 17.47
N VAL A 140 11.00 11.32 16.55
CA VAL A 140 10.36 12.55 16.06
C VAL A 140 9.36 12.25 14.95
N SER A 141 8.09 12.52 15.18
CA SER A 141 7.04 12.35 14.17
C SER A 141 5.77 13.11 14.55
N GLY A 142 5.13 13.73 13.58
CA GLY A 142 3.84 14.37 13.81
C GLY A 142 2.78 13.38 14.35
N LYS A 143 2.04 13.78 15.38
CA LYS A 143 1.02 12.96 16.09
C LYS A 143 -0.08 12.39 15.19
N LYS A 144 -0.31 12.97 14.00
CA LYS A 144 -1.31 12.51 13.02
C LYS A 144 -0.71 11.55 11.97
N SER A 145 0.61 11.36 11.95
CA SER A 145 1.28 10.49 10.97
C SER A 145 1.00 9.01 11.27
N SER A 146 0.26 8.33 10.40
CA SER A 146 0.01 6.88 10.50
C SER A 146 1.29 6.07 10.37
N ASN A 147 2.21 6.48 9.49
CA ASN A 147 3.50 5.84 9.31
C ASN A 147 4.41 6.04 10.53
N GLY A 148 4.44 7.26 11.09
CA GLY A 148 5.17 7.56 12.31
C GLY A 148 4.70 6.72 13.49
N LYS A 149 3.39 6.63 13.72
CA LYS A 149 2.81 5.79 14.78
C LYS A 149 3.18 4.32 14.65
N MET A 150 3.13 3.77 13.45
CA MET A 150 3.48 2.39 13.18
C MET A 150 4.97 2.13 13.48
N LEU A 151 5.86 2.98 12.96
CA LEU A 151 7.29 2.84 13.19
C LEU A 151 7.68 3.05 14.67
N PHE A 152 7.06 4.02 15.35
CA PHE A 152 7.25 4.22 16.79
C PHE A 152 6.80 3.00 17.60
N SER A 153 5.66 2.39 17.25
CA SER A 153 5.21 1.16 17.90
C SER A 153 6.25 0.03 17.79
N GLU A 154 6.88 -0.11 16.63
CA GLU A 154 7.94 -1.10 16.42
C GLU A 154 9.24 -0.78 17.21
N CYS A 155 9.56 0.50 17.32
CA CYS A 155 10.66 0.98 18.15
C CYS A 155 10.41 0.66 19.64
N LYS A 156 9.21 0.99 20.14
CA LYS A 156 8.78 0.80 21.53
C LYS A 156 8.72 -0.68 21.95
N LYS A 157 8.41 -1.59 21.01
CA LYS A 157 8.43 -3.05 21.28
C LYS A 157 9.83 -3.57 21.62
N VAL A 158 10.86 -2.95 21.08
CA VAL A 158 12.25 -3.38 21.27
C VAL A 158 12.91 -2.62 22.41
N ASN A 159 12.63 -1.32 22.52
CA ASN A 159 13.18 -0.46 23.56
C ASN A 159 12.03 0.30 24.26
N ALA A 160 11.70 -0.13 25.48
CA ALA A 160 10.66 0.49 26.29
C ALA A 160 10.97 1.97 26.65
N ASN A 161 12.25 2.38 26.60
CA ASN A 161 12.67 3.75 26.84
C ASN A 161 12.66 4.60 25.55
N SER A 162 11.64 4.43 24.72
CA SER A 162 11.40 5.20 23.52
C SER A 162 10.25 6.17 23.71
N HIS A 163 10.38 7.41 23.29
CA HIS A 163 9.40 8.48 23.47
C HIS A 163 9.06 9.10 22.11
N LEU A 164 7.76 9.22 21.80
CA LEU A 164 7.29 9.92 20.61
C LEU A 164 7.17 11.40 20.94
N ILE A 165 7.84 12.22 20.16
CA ILE A 165 7.81 13.68 20.27
C ILE A 165 7.46 14.29 18.91
N ASP A 166 6.71 15.39 18.89
CA ASP A 166 6.40 16.15 17.66
C ASP A 166 6.95 17.59 17.68
N SER A 167 7.44 18.03 18.82
CA SER A 167 8.08 19.34 18.97
C SER A 167 9.23 19.31 20.01
N ALA A 168 10.09 20.31 20.00
CA ALA A 168 11.21 20.42 20.91
C ALA A 168 10.78 20.66 22.37
N GLU A 169 9.61 21.20 22.59
CA GLU A 169 9.05 21.48 23.93
C GLU A 169 8.63 20.21 24.69
N GLU A 170 8.60 19.05 23.99
CA GLU A 170 8.27 17.75 24.60
C GLU A 170 9.51 16.97 25.10
N ILE A 171 10.72 17.54 24.96
CA ILE A 171 11.97 17.00 25.50
C ILE A 171 12.22 17.66 26.88
#